data_71453a05d7a44f38c3b0ade51354c59a
#
_entry.id   71453a05d7a44f38c3b0ade51354c59a
#
_cell.length_a   1.000
_cell.length_b   1.000
_cell.length_c   1.000
_cell.angle_alpha   90.00
_cell.angle_beta   90.00
_cell.angle_gamma   90.00
#
_symmetry.space_group_name_H-M   'P 1'
#
loop_
_entity.id
_entity.type
_entity.pdbx_description
1 polymer ?
#
loop_
_entity_poly.entity_id
_entity_poly.type
_entity_poly.pdbx_seq_one_letter_code
_entity_poly.pdbx_strand_id
1 'polypeptide(L)'
;MTRIARRHVLRGVTALASLPAPALAASEKKRELRFMPQIDLVFLDPHFSMTNITRNHAGLVFDQLYGTDASFKAHPQMAEGHTVEDDGRRWRITLRDGLRWHDGPPVLARDCVASLRRWGQRDVLGRELLAISDEISAPDDRTIEFRLKHKFPLLPEALGKPGAYMPAMMPERLAMTDPFKQIPEVIGSGPLRYVAAERLQGVRNVYVRFDGYVPRPSGAPDRGTGPKIVHFERVVWTTMPDQSTALSALQKGEQDWWEYAGQDLMPLIRRDRSLRSGVLETEGNYLFVRFNHLQPPFNRMEMRRVILRAIEQESFVNAVGGGDPELQRPGVGFYPPGLPDATDAGLAEIRPPFTPAEARAALAAAGYRGEKIVQISPGDYPNVKAASEVLADLLKRIGINLDYITLDWATMTQRVLKKDAPEVGGFHLHMLNVPGLSVASPLVNSRLRGVGAEESGWYDGKHYETLRAASLQTTDPAERLRYARELQLECLATVPLAPCGVTLQPSAWRSDLTGVLPGVAKFWNVRRG
;
A
#
# COMPACT_ATOMS: atom_id res chain seq x y z
N MET A 1 -54.01 49.26 58.65
CA MET A 1 -52.95 49.92 59.39
C MET A 1 -51.96 48.79 59.66
N THR A 2 -50.78 48.64 59.17
CA THR A 2 -49.63 49.54 59.00
C THR A 2 -48.68 48.98 57.88
N ARG A 3 -48.22 49.84 57.01
CA ARG A 3 -47.17 49.58 56.01
C ARG A 3 -45.86 49.30 56.68
N ILE A 4 -45.05 48.24 56.27
CA ILE A 4 -43.62 48.24 56.44
C ILE A 4 -42.96 47.76 55.14
N ALA A 5 -41.91 48.48 54.77
CA ALA A 5 -41.26 48.61 53.51
C ALA A 5 -40.45 47.37 53.03
N ARG A 6 -40.50 47.19 51.70
CA ARG A 6 -39.45 46.52 50.94
C ARG A 6 -38.23 47.43 50.82
N ARG A 7 -37.04 46.97 51.26
CA ARG A 7 -35.73 47.44 50.69
C ARG A 7 -34.58 46.48 51.03
N HIS A 8 -33.83 46.17 49.94
CA HIS A 8 -32.44 45.70 49.94
C HIS A 8 -32.16 44.20 50.19
N VAL A 9 -32.23 43.37 49.14
CA VAL A 9 -31.22 42.36 48.83
C VAL A 9 -31.00 42.34 47.31
N LEU A 10 -30.02 43.09 46.88
CA LEU A 10 -29.42 43.00 45.54
C LEU A 10 -27.97 43.46 45.69
N ARG A 11 -27.01 42.48 45.73
CA ARG A 11 -25.62 42.61 45.26
C ARG A 11 -24.85 41.34 45.61
N GLY A 12 -24.62 40.53 44.59
CA GLY A 12 -23.79 39.32 44.65
C GLY A 12 -23.83 38.60 43.30
N VAL A 13 -23.68 39.36 42.19
CA VAL A 13 -23.41 38.72 40.90
C VAL A 13 -21.94 38.49 40.84
N THR A 14 -21.54 37.26 41.14
CA THR A 14 -20.19 36.72 40.87
C THR A 14 -20.02 36.72 39.36
N ALA A 15 -19.10 37.53 38.84
CA ALA A 15 -18.68 37.52 37.47
C ALA A 15 -17.96 36.18 37.19
N LEU A 16 -18.68 35.20 36.61
CA LEU A 16 -18.07 34.11 35.89
C LEU A 16 -17.40 34.75 34.68
N ALA A 17 -16.08 34.85 34.73
CA ALA A 17 -15.26 35.20 33.59
C ALA A 17 -15.47 34.13 32.49
N SER A 18 -16.34 34.41 31.54
CA SER A 18 -16.46 33.65 30.29
C SER A 18 -15.15 33.82 29.52
N LEU A 19 -14.28 32.83 29.57
CA LEU A 19 -13.18 32.71 28.62
C LEU A 19 -13.79 32.72 27.21
N PRO A 20 -13.27 33.50 26.28
CA PRO A 20 -13.86 33.61 24.95
C PRO A 20 -13.74 32.27 24.21
N ALA A 21 -14.86 31.70 23.79
CA ALA A 21 -14.96 30.43 23.04
C ALA A 21 -13.94 30.30 21.87
N PRO A 22 -13.52 31.36 21.17
CA PRO A 22 -12.51 31.26 20.13
C PRO A 22 -11.11 30.88 20.61
N ALA A 23 -10.71 31.18 21.85
CA ALA A 23 -9.38 30.85 22.37
C ALA A 23 -9.24 29.37 22.75
N LEU A 24 -10.31 28.75 23.26
CA LEU A 24 -10.37 27.30 23.53
C LEU A 24 -10.34 26.51 22.22
N ALA A 25 -11.15 26.86 21.22
CA ALA A 25 -11.17 26.24 19.91
C ALA A 25 -9.82 26.39 19.16
N ALA A 26 -9.14 27.53 19.29
CA ALA A 26 -7.80 27.75 18.74
C ALA A 26 -6.73 26.93 19.44
N SER A 27 -6.85 26.67 20.73
CA SER A 27 -5.96 25.81 21.52
C SER A 27 -6.13 24.33 21.14
N GLU A 28 -7.35 23.85 21.05
CA GLU A 28 -7.65 22.47 20.60
C GLU A 28 -7.16 22.24 19.16
N LYS A 29 -7.37 23.20 18.26
CA LYS A 29 -6.91 23.12 16.87
C LYS A 29 -5.38 22.98 16.75
N LYS A 30 -4.60 23.51 17.69
CA LYS A 30 -3.14 23.35 17.72
C LYS A 30 -2.68 21.97 18.18
N ARG A 31 -3.52 21.25 18.91
CA ARG A 31 -3.20 19.96 19.53
C ARG A 31 -3.71 18.76 18.72
N GLU A 32 -4.59 18.99 17.76
CA GLU A 32 -5.23 17.97 16.93
C GLU A 32 -4.82 18.11 15.46
N LEU A 33 -4.55 16.97 14.80
CA LEU A 33 -4.39 16.85 13.35
C LEU A 33 -5.59 16.12 12.76
N ARG A 34 -6.28 16.76 11.80
CA ARG A 34 -7.47 16.22 11.15
C ARG A 34 -7.14 15.78 9.74
N PHE A 35 -7.43 14.54 9.46
CA PHE A 35 -7.05 13.85 8.24
C PHE A 35 -8.24 13.25 7.53
N MET A 36 -8.30 13.41 6.22
CA MET A 36 -9.29 12.78 5.35
C MET A 36 -8.63 11.59 4.63
N PRO A 37 -8.94 10.35 5.04
CA PRO A 37 -8.44 9.15 4.38
C PRO A 37 -9.14 8.92 3.04
N GLN A 38 -8.53 8.09 2.20
CA GLN A 38 -9.07 7.71 0.90
C GLN A 38 -10.43 6.97 0.97
N ILE A 39 -10.65 6.18 2.01
CA ILE A 39 -11.88 5.41 2.29
C ILE A 39 -12.02 5.20 3.80
N ASP A 40 -13.17 4.68 4.24
CA ASP A 40 -13.37 4.27 5.64
C ASP A 40 -12.46 3.10 6.04
N LEU A 41 -12.03 3.11 7.31
CA LEU A 41 -11.24 2.05 7.93
C LEU A 41 -12.16 0.94 8.44
N VAL A 42 -12.36 -0.09 7.63
CA VAL A 42 -13.22 -1.24 7.97
C VAL A 42 -12.45 -2.27 8.81
N PHE A 43 -11.24 -2.62 8.37
CA PHE A 43 -10.41 -3.65 9.00
C PHE A 43 -9.27 -3.01 9.80
N LEU A 44 -9.13 -3.44 11.06
CA LEU A 44 -8.14 -2.88 12.00
C LEU A 44 -6.90 -3.79 12.16
N ASP A 45 -6.92 -4.97 11.60
CA ASP A 45 -5.88 -5.97 11.75
C ASP A 45 -4.94 -5.99 10.52
N PRO A 46 -3.65 -5.60 10.70
CA PRO A 46 -2.70 -5.52 9.59
C PRO A 46 -2.32 -6.88 8.99
N HIS A 47 -2.51 -7.97 9.71
CA HIS A 47 -2.26 -9.32 9.20
C HIS A 47 -3.49 -9.93 8.52
N PHE A 48 -4.66 -9.32 8.68
CA PHE A 48 -5.92 -9.81 8.11
C PHE A 48 -6.26 -9.14 6.77
N SER A 49 -5.99 -7.85 6.61
CA SER A 49 -6.44 -7.05 5.47
C SER A 49 -5.28 -6.51 4.62
N MET A 50 -5.45 -6.54 3.28
CA MET A 50 -4.51 -5.94 2.33
C MET A 50 -4.88 -4.51 1.93
N THR A 51 -5.92 -3.89 2.51
CA THR A 51 -6.35 -2.55 2.09
C THR A 51 -5.34 -1.48 2.51
N ASN A 52 -5.14 -0.49 1.64
CA ASN A 52 -4.19 0.60 1.92
C ASN A 52 -4.54 1.37 3.19
N ILE A 53 -5.83 1.54 3.48
CA ILE A 53 -6.26 2.24 4.70
C ILE A 53 -5.90 1.46 5.97
N THR A 54 -5.99 0.11 5.95
CA THR A 54 -5.51 -0.74 7.07
C THR A 54 -3.99 -0.64 7.22
N ARG A 55 -3.23 -0.59 6.11
CA ARG A 55 -1.78 -0.34 6.12
C ARG A 55 -1.44 1.00 6.79
N ASN A 56 -2.15 2.06 6.45
CA ASN A 56 -1.94 3.39 7.05
C ASN A 56 -2.23 3.36 8.57
N HIS A 57 -3.36 2.76 8.97
CA HIS A 57 -3.70 2.51 10.37
C HIS A 57 -2.60 1.72 11.09
N ALA A 58 -2.15 0.64 10.48
CA ALA A 58 -1.11 -0.22 11.04
C ALA A 58 0.19 0.54 11.31
N GLY A 59 0.61 1.40 10.39
CA GLY A 59 1.81 2.23 10.55
C GLY A 59 1.75 3.21 11.72
N LEU A 60 0.56 3.56 12.22
CA LEU A 60 0.37 4.44 13.39
C LEU A 60 0.43 3.67 14.71
N VAL A 61 -0.25 2.52 14.72
CA VAL A 61 -0.58 1.77 15.94
C VAL A 61 0.42 0.68 16.23
N PHE A 62 0.90 0.01 15.19
CA PHE A 62 1.87 -1.07 15.30
C PHE A 62 3.26 -0.60 14.87
N ASP A 63 4.28 -1.26 15.37
CA ASP A 63 5.65 -1.03 14.92
C ASP A 63 6.19 -2.31 14.25
N GLN A 64 7.34 -2.19 13.58
CA GLN A 64 8.04 -3.27 12.87
C GLN A 64 9.46 -3.41 13.40
N LEU A 65 10.08 -4.57 13.23
CA LEU A 65 11.48 -4.79 13.61
C LEU A 65 12.42 -3.90 12.80
N TYR A 66 12.13 -3.72 11.51
CA TYR A 66 12.84 -2.83 10.59
C TYR A 66 11.86 -1.85 9.95
N GLY A 67 12.35 -0.72 9.49
CA GLY A 67 11.63 0.21 8.63
C GLY A 67 12.36 0.37 7.31
N THR A 68 11.67 0.87 6.29
CA THR A 68 12.23 1.12 4.97
C THR A 68 12.32 2.63 4.73
N ASP A 69 13.49 3.10 4.23
CA ASP A 69 13.71 4.49 3.81
C ASP A 69 13.19 4.78 2.40
N ALA A 70 13.39 6.01 1.91
CA ALA A 70 12.97 6.43 0.58
C ALA A 70 13.69 5.68 -0.56
N SER A 71 14.87 5.12 -0.31
CA SER A 71 15.62 4.27 -1.25
C SER A 71 15.26 2.79 -1.15
N PHE A 72 14.24 2.44 -0.35
CA PHE A 72 13.81 1.06 -0.06
C PHE A 72 14.85 0.20 0.66
N LYS A 73 15.82 0.81 1.29
CA LYS A 73 16.78 0.14 2.16
C LYS A 73 16.19 -0.04 3.55
N ALA A 74 16.35 -1.25 4.10
CA ALA A 74 15.88 -1.55 5.45
C ALA A 74 16.85 -1.01 6.52
N HIS A 75 16.27 -0.43 7.57
CA HIS A 75 16.99 0.04 8.76
C HIS A 75 16.32 -0.49 10.02
N PRO A 76 17.08 -0.81 11.08
CA PRO A 76 16.52 -1.24 12.36
C PRO A 76 15.53 -0.19 12.92
N GLN A 77 14.37 -0.65 13.41
CA GLN A 77 13.33 0.21 14.03
C GLN A 77 13.04 -0.24 15.46
N MET A 78 12.31 -1.34 15.69
CA MET A 78 12.23 -1.97 17.02
C MET A 78 13.52 -2.74 17.36
N ALA A 79 14.19 -3.27 16.33
CA ALA A 79 15.49 -3.88 16.49
C ALA A 79 16.53 -2.82 16.89
N GLU A 80 17.41 -3.14 17.82
CA GLU A 80 18.67 -2.43 18.07
C GLU A 80 19.64 -2.68 16.91
N GLY A 81 19.78 -3.96 16.54
CA GLY A 81 20.61 -4.46 15.46
C GLY A 81 20.44 -5.97 15.30
N HIS A 82 21.35 -6.57 14.53
CA HIS A 82 21.41 -8.02 14.34
C HIS A 82 22.83 -8.51 14.17
N THR A 83 23.04 -9.81 14.43
CA THR A 83 24.25 -10.56 14.05
C THR A 83 23.88 -11.67 13.07
N VAL A 84 24.81 -12.01 12.19
CA VAL A 84 24.62 -13.05 11.17
C VAL A 84 25.75 -14.05 11.30
N GLU A 85 25.42 -15.32 11.43
CA GLU A 85 26.32 -16.44 11.63
C GLU A 85 26.00 -17.55 10.62
N ASP A 86 26.80 -18.63 10.59
CA ASP A 86 26.57 -19.82 9.77
C ASP A 86 26.36 -19.53 8.28
N ASP A 87 27.21 -18.68 7.71
CA ASP A 87 27.12 -18.27 6.29
C ASP A 87 25.73 -17.71 5.91
N GLY A 88 25.17 -16.86 6.78
CA GLY A 88 23.89 -16.20 6.53
C GLY A 88 22.66 -17.03 6.85
N ARG A 89 22.82 -18.19 7.48
CA ARG A 89 21.70 -19.07 7.87
C ARG A 89 21.20 -18.83 9.30
N ARG A 90 22.01 -18.23 10.16
CA ARG A 90 21.62 -17.91 11.54
C ARG A 90 21.61 -16.42 11.77
N TRP A 91 20.44 -15.88 12.11
CA TRP A 91 20.26 -14.47 12.41
C TRP A 91 19.83 -14.31 13.86
N ARG A 92 20.42 -13.36 14.57
CA ARG A 92 20.00 -12.93 15.89
C ARG A 92 19.66 -11.45 15.86
N ILE A 93 18.40 -11.13 16.05
CA ILE A 93 17.90 -9.75 16.06
C ILE A 93 17.63 -9.37 17.51
N THR A 94 18.29 -8.33 17.99
CA THR A 94 18.13 -7.83 19.37
C THR A 94 17.12 -6.70 19.39
N LEU A 95 16.14 -6.75 20.28
CA LEU A 95 15.21 -5.65 20.52
C LEU A 95 15.90 -4.52 21.29
N ARG A 96 15.63 -3.26 20.92
CA ARG A 96 16.11 -2.11 21.69
C ARG A 96 15.36 -1.98 23.02
N ASP A 97 15.94 -1.26 23.97
CA ASP A 97 15.36 -1.05 25.28
C ASP A 97 14.13 -0.12 25.26
N GLY A 98 13.29 -0.25 26.27
CA GLY A 98 12.19 0.66 26.54
C GLY A 98 10.94 0.46 25.71
N LEU A 99 10.87 -0.55 24.83
CA LEU A 99 9.69 -0.85 24.03
C LEU A 99 8.53 -1.31 24.93
N ARG A 100 7.34 -0.72 24.73
CA ARG A 100 6.12 -1.03 25.47
C ARG A 100 4.92 -1.17 24.57
N TRP A 101 4.00 -2.03 24.95
CA TRP A 101 2.67 -2.11 24.38
C TRP A 101 1.80 -0.95 24.87
N HIS A 102 0.75 -0.60 24.13
CA HIS A 102 -0.18 0.49 24.47
C HIS A 102 -0.92 0.28 25.79
N ASP A 103 -1.00 -0.94 26.27
CA ASP A 103 -1.59 -1.33 27.58
C ASP A 103 -0.57 -1.41 28.73
N GLY A 104 0.72 -1.10 28.45
CA GLY A 104 1.76 -0.89 29.45
C GLY A 104 2.87 -1.94 29.57
N PRO A 105 2.66 -3.23 29.37
CA PRO A 105 3.69 -4.26 29.46
C PRO A 105 4.87 -4.03 28.49
N PRO A 106 6.08 -4.53 28.80
CA PRO A 106 7.21 -4.49 27.86
C PRO A 106 6.94 -5.36 26.64
N VAL A 107 7.52 -4.97 25.51
CA VAL A 107 7.58 -5.84 24.31
C VAL A 107 8.67 -6.86 24.51
N LEU A 108 8.35 -8.13 24.31
CA LEU A 108 9.29 -9.25 24.44
C LEU A 108 9.50 -9.94 23.10
N ALA A 109 10.65 -10.60 22.95
CA ALA A 109 11.00 -11.33 21.73
C ALA A 109 9.97 -12.42 21.37
N ARG A 110 9.37 -13.09 22.35
CA ARG A 110 8.29 -14.08 22.14
C ARG A 110 7.06 -13.47 21.45
N ASP A 111 6.70 -12.21 21.77
CA ASP A 111 5.60 -11.51 21.13
C ASP A 111 5.89 -11.31 19.64
N CYS A 112 7.14 -10.93 19.33
CA CYS A 112 7.59 -10.75 17.96
C CYS A 112 7.60 -12.09 17.19
N VAL A 113 8.07 -13.18 17.80
CA VAL A 113 8.04 -14.53 17.20
C VAL A 113 6.61 -14.95 16.88
N ALA A 114 5.67 -14.77 17.82
CA ALA A 114 4.25 -15.08 17.61
C ALA A 114 3.67 -14.23 16.47
N SER A 115 3.98 -12.93 16.44
CA SER A 115 3.54 -12.00 15.39
C SER A 115 4.05 -12.42 14.01
N LEU A 116 5.33 -12.78 13.90
CA LEU A 116 5.93 -13.25 12.64
C LEU A 116 5.32 -14.56 12.14
N ARG A 117 5.02 -15.49 13.05
CA ARG A 117 4.34 -16.73 12.71
C ARG A 117 2.93 -16.48 12.18
N ARG A 118 2.18 -15.55 12.78
CA ARG A 118 0.85 -15.16 12.34
C ARG A 118 0.90 -14.46 10.98
N TRP A 119 1.78 -13.48 10.82
CA TRP A 119 2.02 -12.79 9.55
C TRP A 119 2.40 -13.76 8.44
N GLY A 120 3.30 -14.70 8.74
CA GLY A 120 3.77 -15.72 7.81
C GLY A 120 2.71 -16.67 7.28
N GLN A 121 1.51 -16.72 7.87
CA GLN A 121 0.39 -17.52 7.33
C GLN A 121 -0.47 -16.71 6.33
N ARG A 122 -0.35 -15.40 6.33
CA ARG A 122 -1.18 -14.50 5.52
C ARG A 122 -0.43 -13.88 4.33
N ASP A 123 0.80 -13.48 4.54
CA ASP A 123 1.62 -12.82 3.53
C ASP A 123 2.41 -13.83 2.68
N VAL A 124 2.51 -13.58 1.37
CA VAL A 124 3.24 -14.48 0.46
C VAL A 124 4.71 -14.59 0.82
N LEU A 125 5.36 -13.43 1.10
CA LEU A 125 6.75 -13.38 1.52
C LEU A 125 6.93 -13.98 2.91
N GLY A 126 5.96 -13.75 3.80
CA GLY A 126 5.95 -14.36 5.12
C GLY A 126 5.86 -15.88 5.07
N ARG A 127 5.00 -16.45 4.21
CA ARG A 127 4.96 -17.91 3.96
C ARG A 127 6.29 -18.44 3.44
N GLU A 128 6.93 -17.71 2.52
CA GLU A 128 8.23 -18.09 1.99
C GLU A 128 9.30 -18.06 3.10
N LEU A 129 9.32 -17.03 3.95
CA LEU A 129 10.22 -16.96 5.09
C LEU A 129 10.01 -18.11 6.07
N LEU A 130 8.76 -18.45 6.41
CA LEU A 130 8.46 -19.61 7.25
C LEU A 130 8.92 -20.92 6.60
N ALA A 131 8.74 -21.08 5.29
CA ALA A 131 9.13 -22.30 4.57
C ALA A 131 10.66 -22.52 4.54
N ILE A 132 11.43 -21.46 4.47
CA ILE A 132 12.91 -21.52 4.51
C ILE A 132 13.49 -21.52 5.93
N SER A 133 12.66 -21.32 6.96
CA SER A 133 13.10 -21.36 8.37
C SER A 133 12.96 -22.78 8.93
N ASP A 134 14.03 -23.28 9.52
CA ASP A 134 13.97 -24.46 10.38
C ASP A 134 13.35 -24.10 11.72
N GLU A 135 13.70 -22.92 12.24
CA GLU A 135 13.19 -22.41 13.51
C GLU A 135 13.17 -20.87 13.53
N ILE A 136 12.13 -20.32 14.15
CA ILE A 136 12.08 -18.93 14.61
C ILE A 136 11.76 -18.97 16.10
N SER A 137 12.69 -18.53 16.96
CA SER A 137 12.60 -18.67 18.41
C SER A 137 12.99 -17.39 19.14
N ALA A 138 12.69 -17.36 20.44
CA ALA A 138 13.07 -16.30 21.36
C ALA A 138 13.90 -16.95 22.50
N PRO A 139 15.24 -17.04 22.37
CA PRO A 139 16.09 -17.65 23.39
C PRO A 139 16.12 -16.86 24.70
N ASP A 140 15.80 -15.58 24.64
CA ASP A 140 15.62 -14.70 25.80
C ASP A 140 14.57 -13.61 25.48
N ASP A 141 14.31 -12.71 26.44
CA ASP A 141 13.27 -11.68 26.33
C ASP A 141 13.53 -10.63 25.23
N ARG A 142 14.76 -10.51 24.72
CA ARG A 142 15.16 -9.49 23.76
C ARG A 142 15.67 -10.02 22.44
N THR A 143 16.00 -11.31 22.36
CA THR A 143 16.61 -11.90 21.16
C THR A 143 15.60 -12.72 20.38
N ILE A 144 15.45 -12.40 19.09
CA ILE A 144 14.72 -13.19 18.11
C ILE A 144 15.76 -13.92 17.27
N GLU A 145 15.72 -15.26 17.27
CA GLU A 145 16.64 -16.07 16.48
C GLU A 145 15.93 -16.72 15.30
N PHE A 146 16.52 -16.61 14.09
CA PHE A 146 16.13 -17.35 12.90
C PHE A 146 17.22 -18.37 12.58
N ARG A 147 16.83 -19.61 12.36
CA ARG A 147 17.63 -20.66 11.77
C ARG A 147 17.05 -21.00 10.40
N LEU A 148 17.82 -20.74 9.35
CA LEU A 148 17.35 -20.84 7.97
C LEU A 148 18.01 -22.06 7.29
N LYS A 149 17.27 -22.72 6.41
CA LYS A 149 17.73 -23.84 5.57
C LYS A 149 18.83 -23.40 4.59
N HIS A 150 18.74 -22.16 4.12
CA HIS A 150 19.72 -21.52 3.27
C HIS A 150 19.82 -20.04 3.62
N LYS A 151 20.90 -19.36 3.18
CA LYS A 151 21.07 -17.92 3.43
C LYS A 151 19.89 -17.11 2.86
N PHE A 152 19.52 -16.06 3.55
CA PHE A 152 18.53 -15.09 3.09
C PHE A 152 18.96 -13.68 3.50
N PRO A 153 19.85 -13.04 2.70
CA PRO A 153 20.44 -11.76 3.07
C PRO A 153 19.45 -10.60 3.09
N LEU A 154 18.26 -10.75 2.50
CA LEU A 154 17.19 -9.74 2.49
C LEU A 154 16.21 -9.88 3.67
N LEU A 155 16.60 -10.57 4.75
CA LEU A 155 15.75 -10.70 5.94
C LEU A 155 15.34 -9.33 6.53
N PRO A 156 16.22 -8.31 6.67
CA PRO A 156 15.82 -6.99 7.12
C PRO A 156 14.77 -6.32 6.22
N GLU A 157 14.90 -6.43 4.90
CA GLU A 157 13.94 -5.90 3.92
C GLU A 157 12.58 -6.58 4.04
N ALA A 158 12.57 -7.90 4.25
CA ALA A 158 11.34 -8.66 4.47
C ALA A 158 10.62 -8.21 5.75
N LEU A 159 11.37 -8.01 6.85
CA LEU A 159 10.86 -7.60 8.16
C LEU A 159 10.55 -6.09 8.24
N GLY A 160 11.00 -5.29 7.28
CA GLY A 160 10.72 -3.87 7.13
C GLY A 160 9.74 -3.52 6.00
N LYS A 161 9.16 -4.51 5.35
CA LYS A 161 8.26 -4.34 4.21
C LYS A 161 7.16 -3.29 4.47
N PRO A 162 7.03 -2.23 3.63
CA PRO A 162 6.10 -1.12 3.88
C PRO A 162 4.70 -1.34 3.30
N GLY A 163 4.49 -2.39 2.52
CA GLY A 163 3.24 -2.67 1.80
C GLY A 163 2.15 -3.29 2.69
N ALA A 164 1.06 -3.70 2.05
CA ALA A 164 -0.01 -4.46 2.70
C ALA A 164 0.52 -5.75 3.35
N TYR A 165 -0.20 -6.25 4.34
CA TYR A 165 0.29 -7.34 5.20
C TYR A 165 1.69 -7.03 5.74
N MET A 166 1.87 -5.83 6.30
CA MET A 166 3.15 -5.49 6.92
C MET A 166 3.44 -6.43 8.10
N PRO A 167 4.71 -6.82 8.35
CA PRO A 167 5.09 -7.62 9.51
C PRO A 167 5.00 -6.79 10.79
N ALA A 168 3.78 -6.49 11.22
CA ALA A 168 3.46 -5.69 12.39
C ALA A 168 3.63 -6.51 13.66
N MET A 169 4.27 -5.94 14.69
CA MET A 169 4.41 -6.61 15.99
C MET A 169 3.21 -6.29 16.88
N MET A 170 2.69 -7.31 17.55
CA MET A 170 1.57 -7.25 18.50
C MET A 170 1.83 -8.17 19.71
N PRO A 171 1.16 -7.98 20.85
CA PRO A 171 1.27 -8.87 21.98
C PRO A 171 0.99 -10.34 21.60
N GLU A 172 1.73 -11.28 22.17
CA GLU A 172 1.57 -12.71 21.88
C GLU A 172 0.11 -13.18 21.97
N ARG A 173 -0.65 -12.72 22.99
CA ARG A 173 -2.07 -13.07 23.15
C ARG A 173 -2.94 -12.67 21.97
N LEU A 174 -2.59 -11.59 21.24
CA LEU A 174 -3.27 -11.18 20.02
C LEU A 174 -2.72 -11.93 18.80
N ALA A 175 -1.41 -12.12 18.75
CA ALA A 175 -0.75 -12.85 17.67
C ALA A 175 -1.18 -14.33 17.61
N MET A 176 -1.63 -14.91 18.71
CA MET A 176 -2.18 -16.27 18.78
C MET A 176 -3.62 -16.37 18.25
N THR A 177 -4.28 -15.26 17.92
CA THR A 177 -5.56 -15.27 17.20
C THR A 177 -5.40 -15.98 15.85
N ASP A 178 -6.37 -16.81 15.47
CA ASP A 178 -6.42 -17.44 14.16
C ASP A 178 -6.10 -16.42 13.05
N PRO A 179 -5.10 -16.65 12.20
CA PRO A 179 -4.67 -15.69 11.18
C PRO A 179 -5.77 -15.36 10.15
N PHE A 180 -6.81 -16.17 10.04
CA PHE A 180 -7.99 -15.93 9.20
C PHE A 180 -9.15 -15.26 9.93
N LYS A 181 -8.94 -14.82 11.17
CA LYS A 181 -9.86 -13.99 11.97
C LYS A 181 -9.17 -12.71 12.39
N GLN A 182 -9.94 -11.62 12.50
CA GLN A 182 -9.42 -10.37 13.03
C GLN A 182 -9.08 -10.49 14.52
N ILE A 183 -8.05 -9.75 14.94
CA ILE A 183 -7.73 -9.61 16.37
C ILE A 183 -8.92 -8.96 17.11
N PRO A 184 -9.21 -9.37 18.36
CA PRO A 184 -10.36 -8.86 19.12
C PRO A 184 -10.19 -7.42 19.61
N GLU A 185 -8.95 -6.94 19.75
CA GLU A 185 -8.62 -5.60 20.22
C GLU A 185 -7.40 -5.05 19.46
N VAL A 186 -7.22 -3.72 19.47
CA VAL A 186 -6.17 -3.02 18.74
C VAL A 186 -5.13 -2.51 19.72
N ILE A 187 -4.10 -3.31 19.98
CA ILE A 187 -2.96 -2.98 20.83
C ILE A 187 -1.67 -3.22 20.06
N GLY A 188 -0.91 -2.16 19.87
CA GLY A 188 0.41 -2.16 19.24
C GLY A 188 1.44 -1.50 20.14
N SER A 189 2.61 -1.22 19.57
CA SER A 189 3.73 -0.51 20.22
C SER A 189 4.13 0.75 19.46
N GLY A 190 3.30 1.18 18.49
CA GLY A 190 3.54 2.36 17.67
C GLY A 190 3.35 3.69 18.41
N PRO A 191 3.68 4.81 17.77
CA PRO A 191 3.68 6.13 18.39
C PRO A 191 2.28 6.69 18.67
N LEU A 192 1.23 6.08 18.13
CA LEU A 192 -0.16 6.49 18.32
C LEU A 192 -1.02 5.29 18.76
N ARG A 193 -1.87 5.50 19.74
CA ARG A 193 -2.82 4.52 20.26
C ARG A 193 -4.21 4.77 19.66
N TYR A 194 -4.84 3.71 19.16
CA TYR A 194 -6.21 3.75 18.65
C TYR A 194 -7.25 3.88 19.77
N VAL A 195 -8.27 4.73 19.59
CA VAL A 195 -9.34 4.98 20.56
C VAL A 195 -10.64 4.34 20.06
N ALA A 196 -10.82 3.04 20.35
CA ALA A 196 -11.96 2.27 19.86
C ALA A 196 -13.32 2.85 20.31
N ALA A 197 -13.40 3.43 21.52
CA ALA A 197 -14.62 4.04 22.06
C ALA A 197 -15.10 5.27 21.28
N GLU A 198 -14.24 5.90 20.48
CA GLU A 198 -14.58 7.08 19.69
C GLU A 198 -14.73 6.77 18.18
N ARG A 199 -14.66 5.50 17.81
CA ARG A 199 -14.91 5.08 16.43
C ARG A 199 -16.39 5.28 16.08
N LEU A 200 -16.62 5.92 14.94
CA LEU A 200 -17.92 5.91 14.25
C LEU A 200 -17.67 5.33 12.85
N GLN A 201 -18.12 4.11 12.63
CA GLN A 201 -17.89 3.40 11.37
C GLN A 201 -18.46 4.20 10.19
N GLY A 202 -17.73 4.29 9.11
CA GLY A 202 -18.06 5.10 7.94
C GLY A 202 -17.83 6.61 8.11
N VAL A 203 -17.49 7.08 9.31
CA VAL A 203 -17.41 8.52 9.62
C VAL A 203 -16.06 8.91 10.24
N ARG A 204 -15.67 8.26 11.33
CA ARG A 204 -14.55 8.75 12.15
C ARG A 204 -13.73 7.63 12.79
N ASN A 205 -12.41 7.79 12.77
CA ASN A 205 -11.46 7.02 13.57
C ASN A 205 -10.53 7.98 14.33
N VAL A 206 -10.15 7.63 15.56
CA VAL A 206 -9.42 8.51 16.47
C VAL A 206 -8.18 7.82 17.01
N TYR A 207 -7.09 8.57 17.05
CA TYR A 207 -5.82 8.16 17.62
C TYR A 207 -5.31 9.21 18.60
N VAL A 208 -4.65 8.77 19.65
CA VAL A 208 -3.99 9.65 20.62
C VAL A 208 -2.50 9.30 20.72
N ARG A 209 -1.67 10.30 20.98
CA ARG A 209 -0.24 10.08 21.18
C ARG A 209 -0.03 9.07 22.32
N PHE A 210 0.86 8.14 22.11
CA PHE A 210 1.30 7.20 23.14
C PHE A 210 2.54 7.75 23.85
N ASP A 211 2.36 8.30 25.04
CA ASP A 211 3.45 8.93 25.80
C ASP A 211 4.50 7.90 26.29
N GLY A 212 4.15 6.61 26.30
CA GLY A 212 5.08 5.51 26.55
C GLY A 212 5.95 5.11 25.34
N TYR A 213 5.74 5.71 24.17
CA TYR A 213 6.55 5.44 22.99
C TYR A 213 7.95 6.03 23.13
N VAL A 214 8.97 5.20 22.95
CA VAL A 214 10.36 5.64 22.94
C VAL A 214 10.83 5.76 21.48
N PRO A 215 10.97 6.97 20.92
CA PRO A 215 11.47 7.15 19.56
C PRO A 215 12.90 6.60 19.41
N ARG A 216 13.24 6.12 18.22
CA ARG A 216 14.63 5.73 17.93
C ARG A 216 15.54 6.96 18.07
N PRO A 217 16.69 6.87 18.76
CA PRO A 217 17.54 8.04 19.05
C PRO A 217 18.39 8.49 17.86
N SER A 218 18.48 7.69 16.79
CA SER A 218 19.37 7.92 15.63
C SER A 218 18.64 7.86 14.29
N GLY A 219 19.25 8.46 13.28
CA GLY A 219 18.72 8.57 11.92
C GLY A 219 17.87 9.81 11.70
N ALA A 220 17.57 10.10 10.45
CA ALA A 220 16.59 11.11 10.06
C ALA A 220 15.21 10.46 9.89
N PRO A 221 14.11 11.17 10.20
CA PRO A 221 12.76 10.70 9.87
C PRO A 221 12.63 10.55 8.34
N ASP A 222 12.33 9.35 7.91
CA ASP A 222 12.06 9.04 6.50
C ASP A 222 11.12 7.84 6.43
N ARG A 223 10.14 7.87 5.54
CA ARG A 223 9.15 6.80 5.36
C ARG A 223 8.84 6.03 6.65
N GLY A 224 9.41 4.83 6.86
CA GLY A 224 9.23 3.98 8.04
C GLY A 224 10.40 4.00 9.03
N THR A 225 11.42 4.82 8.82
CA THR A 225 12.69 4.81 9.56
C THR A 225 12.92 6.07 10.40
N GLY A 226 13.90 6.01 11.30
CA GLY A 226 14.32 7.11 12.15
C GLY A 226 13.37 7.38 13.33
N PRO A 227 13.54 8.51 14.02
CA PRO A 227 12.71 8.87 15.16
C PRO A 227 11.27 9.20 14.72
N LYS A 228 10.30 8.47 15.26
CA LYS A 228 8.87 8.70 15.06
C LYS A 228 8.33 9.62 16.15
N ILE A 229 8.56 10.94 16.01
CA ILE A 229 8.14 11.93 17.00
C ILE A 229 6.77 12.49 16.60
N VAL A 230 5.76 12.24 17.42
CA VAL A 230 4.40 12.76 17.23
C VAL A 230 4.25 14.10 17.96
N HIS A 231 3.98 15.18 17.19
CA HIS A 231 3.83 16.54 17.75
C HIS A 231 2.38 16.87 18.12
N PHE A 232 1.40 16.13 17.61
CA PHE A 232 -0.01 16.30 17.94
C PHE A 232 -0.40 15.34 19.08
N GLU A 233 -1.28 15.80 19.97
CA GLU A 233 -1.82 14.93 21.03
C GLU A 233 -2.84 13.95 20.48
N ARG A 234 -3.49 14.35 19.36
CA ARG A 234 -4.62 13.64 18.80
C ARG A 234 -4.59 13.70 17.26
N VAL A 235 -4.94 12.62 16.62
CA VAL A 235 -5.15 12.53 15.17
C VAL A 235 -6.55 12.00 14.93
N VAL A 236 -7.33 12.72 14.15
CA VAL A 236 -8.72 12.36 13.84
C VAL A 236 -8.84 12.13 12.34
N TRP A 237 -9.25 10.94 11.96
CA TRP A 237 -9.58 10.60 10.59
C TRP A 237 -11.09 10.79 10.36
N THR A 238 -11.45 11.58 9.35
CA THR A 238 -12.84 11.82 8.97
C THR A 238 -13.05 11.39 7.52
N THR A 239 -13.89 10.41 7.30
CA THR A 239 -14.24 9.93 5.96
C THR A 239 -15.15 10.94 5.28
N MET A 240 -14.74 11.46 4.12
CA MET A 240 -15.49 12.42 3.30
C MET A 240 -15.58 11.90 1.86
N PRO A 241 -16.67 11.23 1.47
CA PRO A 241 -16.81 10.64 0.14
C PRO A 241 -16.94 11.68 -0.99
N ASP A 242 -17.56 12.84 -0.71
CA ASP A 242 -17.72 13.91 -1.70
C ASP A 242 -16.46 14.78 -1.76
N GLN A 243 -15.83 14.82 -2.93
CA GLN A 243 -14.56 15.51 -3.14
C GLN A 243 -14.69 17.04 -3.04
N SER A 244 -15.81 17.61 -3.45
CA SER A 244 -16.04 19.07 -3.37
C SER A 244 -16.21 19.50 -1.92
N THR A 245 -16.90 18.71 -1.13
CA THR A 245 -17.03 18.88 0.33
C THR A 245 -15.68 18.76 1.01
N ALA A 246 -14.86 17.77 0.63
CA ALA A 246 -13.52 17.57 1.16
C ALA A 246 -12.61 18.78 0.86
N LEU A 247 -12.63 19.29 -0.38
CA LEU A 247 -11.87 20.51 -0.73
C LEU A 247 -12.34 21.71 0.10
N SER A 248 -13.65 21.93 0.21
CA SER A 248 -14.20 23.05 1.00
C SER A 248 -13.78 22.98 2.46
N ALA A 249 -13.84 21.78 3.07
CA ALA A 249 -13.40 21.56 4.45
C ALA A 249 -11.90 21.83 4.65
N LEU A 250 -11.07 21.44 3.67
CA LEU A 250 -9.63 21.71 3.68
C LEU A 250 -9.34 23.23 3.58
N GLN A 251 -10.00 23.93 2.65
CA GLN A 251 -9.86 25.38 2.44
C GLN A 251 -10.29 26.19 3.67
N LYS A 252 -11.39 25.81 4.31
CA LYS A 252 -11.89 26.46 5.54
C LYS A 252 -11.07 26.09 6.78
N GLY A 253 -10.15 25.14 6.66
CA GLY A 253 -9.35 24.62 7.76
C GLY A 253 -10.20 23.85 8.79
N GLU A 254 -11.27 23.22 8.35
CA GLU A 254 -12.04 22.21 9.10
C GLU A 254 -11.34 20.85 9.05
N GLN A 255 -10.55 20.62 8.01
CA GLN A 255 -9.62 19.51 7.85
C GLN A 255 -8.21 20.03 7.57
N ASP A 256 -7.20 19.23 7.85
CA ASP A 256 -5.80 19.67 7.78
C ASP A 256 -5.01 18.97 6.65
N TRP A 257 -5.37 17.72 6.34
CA TRP A 257 -4.68 16.92 5.35
C TRP A 257 -5.66 15.96 4.65
N TRP A 258 -5.64 15.96 3.32
CA TRP A 258 -6.42 15.08 2.45
C TRP A 258 -5.47 14.10 1.75
N GLU A 259 -5.64 12.80 2.01
CA GLU A 259 -4.74 11.74 1.54
C GLU A 259 -4.68 11.66 0.01
N TYR A 260 -5.83 11.46 -0.63
CA TYR A 260 -5.95 11.37 -2.09
C TYR A 260 -6.91 12.45 -2.59
N ALA A 261 -6.33 13.62 -2.89
CA ALA A 261 -7.09 14.73 -3.44
C ALA A 261 -7.59 14.41 -4.86
N GLY A 262 -8.80 14.85 -5.18
CA GLY A 262 -9.37 14.66 -6.51
C GLY A 262 -8.52 15.31 -7.59
N GLN A 263 -8.17 14.55 -8.61
CA GLN A 263 -7.29 15.04 -9.69
C GLN A 263 -7.89 16.24 -10.43
N ASP A 264 -9.20 16.21 -10.68
CA ASP A 264 -9.94 17.31 -11.32
C ASP A 264 -9.94 18.61 -10.48
N LEU A 265 -9.71 18.50 -9.17
CA LEU A 265 -9.66 19.63 -8.24
C LEU A 265 -8.23 20.20 -8.07
N MET A 266 -7.21 19.54 -8.62
CA MET A 266 -5.82 19.98 -8.48
C MET A 266 -5.58 21.40 -8.97
N PRO A 267 -6.17 21.89 -10.09
CA PRO A 267 -6.02 23.29 -10.49
C PRO A 267 -6.51 24.29 -9.45
N LEU A 268 -7.58 23.97 -8.69
CA LEU A 268 -8.10 24.81 -7.61
C LEU A 268 -7.17 24.75 -6.37
N ILE A 269 -6.72 23.56 -6.01
CA ILE A 269 -5.80 23.35 -4.88
C ILE A 269 -4.48 24.10 -5.10
N ARG A 270 -3.88 23.98 -6.29
CA ARG A 270 -2.60 24.66 -6.62
C ARG A 270 -2.68 26.19 -6.63
N ARG A 271 -3.87 26.76 -6.86
CA ARG A 271 -4.11 28.23 -6.81
C ARG A 271 -4.31 28.76 -5.38
N ASP A 272 -4.67 27.91 -4.45
CA ASP A 272 -4.96 28.30 -3.07
C ASP A 272 -3.68 28.36 -2.23
N ARG A 273 -3.28 29.59 -1.86
CA ARG A 273 -2.05 29.83 -1.07
C ARG A 273 -2.11 29.26 0.34
N SER A 274 -3.30 28.95 0.85
CA SER A 274 -3.48 28.32 2.16
C SER A 274 -3.22 26.82 2.13
N LEU A 275 -3.01 26.25 0.93
CA LEU A 275 -2.82 24.82 0.69
C LEU A 275 -1.44 24.54 0.09
N ARG A 276 -0.99 23.31 0.29
CA ARG A 276 0.11 22.68 -0.43
C ARG A 276 -0.39 21.35 -0.99
N SER A 277 0.23 20.89 -2.05
CA SER A 277 -0.04 19.59 -2.63
C SER A 277 1.24 18.94 -3.14
N GLY A 278 1.20 17.61 -3.27
CA GLY A 278 2.30 16.84 -3.82
C GLY A 278 1.94 15.36 -3.91
N VAL A 279 2.73 14.60 -4.65
CA VAL A 279 2.66 13.15 -4.69
C VAL A 279 3.56 12.61 -3.58
N LEU A 280 2.96 11.95 -2.60
CA LEU A 280 3.70 11.37 -1.47
C LEU A 280 4.11 9.92 -1.76
N GLU A 281 3.23 9.11 -2.36
CA GLU A 281 3.51 7.73 -2.78
C GLU A 281 3.97 7.75 -4.25
N THR A 282 5.28 7.90 -4.47
CA THR A 282 5.88 8.03 -5.81
C THR A 282 5.87 6.72 -6.62
N GLU A 283 5.65 5.59 -5.96
CA GLU A 283 5.46 4.27 -6.58
C GLU A 283 4.13 4.18 -7.33
N GLY A 284 3.16 5.01 -6.97
CA GLY A 284 1.86 5.14 -7.61
C GLY A 284 1.00 3.88 -7.60
N ASN A 285 0.08 3.84 -8.55
CA ASN A 285 -0.76 2.68 -8.81
C ASN A 285 -0.49 2.14 -10.23
N TYR A 286 -0.15 0.89 -10.32
CA TYR A 286 0.18 0.18 -11.56
C TYR A 286 -1.07 -0.36 -12.25
N LEU A 287 -1.19 -0.08 -13.53
CA LEU A 287 -2.20 -0.65 -14.42
C LEU A 287 -1.58 -1.81 -15.19
N PHE A 288 -2.24 -2.96 -15.16
CA PHE A 288 -1.83 -4.16 -15.92
C PHE A 288 -3.02 -4.86 -16.55
N VAL A 289 -2.81 -5.44 -17.73
CA VAL A 289 -3.67 -6.51 -18.24
C VAL A 289 -3.24 -7.82 -17.58
N ARG A 290 -4.15 -8.49 -16.90
CA ARG A 290 -3.99 -9.88 -16.42
C ARG A 290 -4.60 -10.83 -17.44
N PHE A 291 -3.82 -11.80 -17.88
CA PHE A 291 -4.28 -12.90 -18.74
C PHE A 291 -4.60 -14.14 -17.91
N ASN A 292 -5.56 -14.93 -18.38
CA ASN A 292 -5.77 -16.29 -17.90
C ASN A 292 -4.93 -17.24 -18.77
N HIS A 293 -3.81 -17.70 -18.21
CA HIS A 293 -2.86 -18.56 -18.93
C HIS A 293 -3.34 -20.00 -19.10
N LEU A 294 -4.46 -20.40 -18.47
CA LEU A 294 -5.07 -21.72 -18.68
C LEU A 294 -5.94 -21.77 -19.92
N GLN A 295 -6.45 -20.62 -20.38
CA GLN A 295 -7.49 -20.55 -21.41
C GLN A 295 -6.92 -20.16 -22.77
N PRO A 296 -7.21 -20.92 -23.84
CA PRO A 296 -6.93 -20.47 -25.21
C PRO A 296 -7.71 -19.19 -25.52
N PRO A 297 -7.13 -18.22 -26.29
CA PRO A 297 -5.81 -18.31 -26.92
C PRO A 297 -4.67 -17.77 -26.06
N PHE A 298 -4.92 -17.25 -24.83
CA PHE A 298 -3.90 -16.60 -23.99
C PHE A 298 -3.00 -17.58 -23.23
N ASN A 299 -3.26 -18.88 -23.28
CA ASN A 299 -2.28 -19.90 -22.91
C ASN A 299 -1.04 -19.89 -23.85
N ARG A 300 -1.16 -19.33 -25.07
CA ARG A 300 -0.05 -19.14 -26.02
C ARG A 300 0.64 -17.80 -25.79
N MET A 301 1.94 -17.83 -25.65
CA MET A 301 2.78 -16.66 -25.40
C MET A 301 2.71 -15.64 -26.55
N GLU A 302 2.66 -16.10 -27.79
CA GLU A 302 2.58 -15.28 -29.00
C GLU A 302 1.37 -14.36 -28.95
N MET A 303 0.21 -14.86 -28.50
CA MET A 303 -1.01 -14.07 -28.37
C MET A 303 -0.85 -12.95 -27.34
N ARG A 304 -0.25 -13.24 -26.20
CA ARG A 304 -0.01 -12.23 -25.15
C ARG A 304 1.00 -11.17 -25.59
N ARG A 305 2.02 -11.58 -26.36
CA ARG A 305 3.00 -10.64 -26.96
C ARG A 305 2.35 -9.66 -27.92
N VAL A 306 1.37 -10.09 -28.73
CA VAL A 306 0.65 -9.17 -29.62
C VAL A 306 -0.10 -8.13 -28.79
N ILE A 307 -0.78 -8.53 -27.71
CA ILE A 307 -1.48 -7.57 -26.86
C ILE A 307 -0.48 -6.59 -26.20
N LEU A 308 0.62 -7.09 -25.64
CA LEU A 308 1.68 -6.24 -25.07
C LEU A 308 2.18 -5.20 -26.09
N ARG A 309 2.43 -5.62 -27.34
CA ARG A 309 2.93 -4.76 -28.41
C ARG A 309 1.87 -3.77 -28.95
N ALA A 310 0.58 -4.04 -28.73
CA ALA A 310 -0.50 -3.15 -29.13
C ALA A 310 -0.85 -2.10 -28.06
N ILE A 311 -0.39 -2.27 -26.81
CA ILE A 311 -0.69 -1.35 -25.72
C ILE A 311 0.04 -0.01 -25.91
N GLU A 312 -0.74 1.06 -25.99
CA GLU A 312 -0.30 2.45 -25.85
C GLU A 312 -0.57 2.91 -24.42
N GLN A 313 0.46 2.89 -23.57
CA GLN A 313 0.31 3.15 -22.13
C GLN A 313 -0.27 4.53 -21.83
N GLU A 314 0.02 5.54 -22.67
CA GLU A 314 -0.51 6.91 -22.52
C GLU A 314 -2.04 6.94 -22.50
N SER A 315 -2.70 6.16 -23.36
CA SER A 315 -4.16 6.07 -23.39
C SER A 315 -4.75 5.57 -22.07
N PHE A 316 -4.08 4.60 -21.41
CA PHE A 316 -4.55 4.05 -20.13
C PHE A 316 -4.33 5.02 -18.98
N VAL A 317 -3.13 5.63 -18.86
CA VAL A 317 -2.86 6.57 -17.77
C VAL A 317 -3.67 7.85 -17.90
N ASN A 318 -3.97 8.29 -19.12
CA ASN A 318 -4.87 9.43 -19.39
C ASN A 318 -6.30 9.15 -18.92
N ALA A 319 -6.84 7.96 -19.23
CA ALA A 319 -8.19 7.59 -18.87
C ALA A 319 -8.39 7.46 -17.35
N VAL A 320 -7.34 7.07 -16.61
CA VAL A 320 -7.40 6.91 -15.16
C VAL A 320 -6.89 8.14 -14.41
N GLY A 321 -5.89 8.83 -14.97
CA GLY A 321 -5.16 9.93 -14.33
C GLY A 321 -5.63 11.33 -14.70
N GLY A 322 -6.78 11.49 -15.39
CA GLY A 322 -7.40 12.81 -15.67
C GLY A 322 -6.58 13.74 -16.56
N GLY A 323 -5.57 13.25 -17.29
CA GLY A 323 -4.80 14.02 -18.27
C GLY A 323 -3.72 14.95 -17.67
N ASP A 324 -3.47 14.97 -16.36
CA ASP A 324 -2.37 15.72 -15.74
C ASP A 324 -1.04 14.94 -15.90
N PRO A 325 -0.07 15.43 -16.71
CA PRO A 325 1.18 14.73 -16.96
C PRO A 325 2.04 14.51 -15.71
N GLU A 326 1.89 15.36 -14.67
CA GLU A 326 2.61 15.21 -13.41
C GLU A 326 2.14 13.96 -12.64
N LEU A 327 0.90 13.53 -12.89
CA LEU A 327 0.27 12.38 -12.22
C LEU A 327 0.33 11.08 -13.04
N GLN A 328 1.13 11.06 -14.12
CA GLN A 328 1.19 9.96 -15.05
C GLN A 328 2.61 9.50 -15.32
N ARG A 329 2.79 8.21 -15.46
CA ARG A 329 4.08 7.60 -15.85
C ARG A 329 3.79 6.50 -16.89
N PRO A 330 3.66 6.87 -18.17
CA PRO A 330 3.66 5.89 -19.25
C PRO A 330 5.07 5.39 -19.53
N GLY A 331 5.17 4.35 -20.33
CA GLY A 331 6.45 3.83 -20.76
C GLY A 331 7.20 3.04 -19.69
N VAL A 332 6.49 2.42 -18.78
CA VAL A 332 7.06 1.63 -17.68
C VAL A 332 7.14 0.14 -18.01
N GLY A 333 8.06 -0.56 -17.33
CA GLY A 333 8.14 -2.02 -17.33
C GLY A 333 7.31 -2.64 -16.21
N PHE A 334 7.89 -3.64 -15.51
CA PHE A 334 7.18 -4.45 -14.51
C PHE A 334 7.41 -3.99 -13.07
N TYR A 335 8.35 -3.07 -12.85
CA TYR A 335 8.67 -2.51 -11.54
C TYR A 335 8.55 -0.98 -11.56
N PRO A 336 8.14 -0.33 -10.46
CA PRO A 336 7.94 1.11 -10.39
C PRO A 336 9.22 1.90 -10.72
N PRO A 337 9.14 2.91 -11.62
CA PRO A 337 10.28 3.77 -11.93
C PRO A 337 10.84 4.44 -10.68
N GLY A 338 12.18 4.55 -10.62
CA GLY A 338 12.89 5.14 -9.48
C GLY A 338 13.16 4.19 -8.33
N LEU A 339 12.70 2.93 -8.38
CA LEU A 339 13.04 1.91 -7.41
C LEU A 339 14.30 1.11 -7.81
N PRO A 340 14.99 0.47 -6.84
CA PRO A 340 16.26 -0.24 -7.10
C PRO A 340 16.16 -1.33 -8.17
N ASP A 341 15.03 -1.99 -8.29
CA ASP A 341 14.81 -3.09 -9.25
C ASP A 341 14.12 -2.62 -10.54
N ALA A 342 13.91 -1.31 -10.73
CA ALA A 342 13.37 -0.76 -11.97
C ALA A 342 14.45 -0.71 -13.06
N THR A 343 14.08 -1.06 -14.30
CA THR A 343 14.98 -1.04 -15.45
C THR A 343 14.21 -0.76 -16.73
N ASP A 344 14.88 -0.22 -17.72
CA ASP A 344 14.37 0.02 -19.08
C ASP A 344 14.75 -1.10 -20.07
N ALA A 345 15.39 -2.17 -19.60
CA ALA A 345 15.85 -3.27 -20.44
C ALA A 345 14.70 -3.84 -21.31
N GLY A 346 14.89 -3.87 -22.62
CA GLY A 346 13.93 -4.38 -23.60
C GLY A 346 12.73 -3.47 -23.88
N LEU A 347 12.54 -2.35 -23.16
CA LEU A 347 11.38 -1.47 -23.40
C LEU A 347 11.41 -0.80 -24.75
N ALA A 348 12.58 -0.50 -25.30
CA ALA A 348 12.71 0.06 -26.65
C ALA A 348 12.20 -0.91 -27.73
N GLU A 349 12.30 -2.22 -27.50
CA GLU A 349 11.88 -3.25 -28.45
C GLU A 349 10.35 -3.38 -28.58
N ILE A 350 9.62 -2.94 -27.54
CA ILE A 350 8.15 -2.94 -27.54
C ILE A 350 7.56 -1.59 -27.93
N ARG A 351 8.37 -0.61 -28.34
CA ARG A 351 7.96 0.73 -28.75
C ARG A 351 8.48 1.04 -30.16
N PRO A 352 7.72 1.81 -30.94
CA PRO A 352 6.33 2.26 -30.69
C PRO A 352 5.35 1.08 -30.64
N PRO A 353 4.14 1.27 -30.11
CA PRO A 353 3.09 0.26 -30.17
C PRO A 353 2.76 -0.13 -31.60
N PHE A 354 2.27 -1.36 -31.80
CA PHE A 354 1.75 -1.78 -33.08
C PHE A 354 0.56 -0.91 -33.53
N THR A 355 0.53 -0.52 -34.79
CA THR A 355 -0.68 -0.01 -35.39
C THR A 355 -1.77 -1.10 -35.40
N PRO A 356 -3.06 -0.74 -35.51
CA PRO A 356 -4.12 -1.74 -35.60
C PRO A 356 -3.96 -2.73 -36.74
N ALA A 357 -3.34 -2.32 -37.84
CA ALA A 357 -3.08 -3.19 -39.01
C ALA A 357 -1.97 -4.23 -38.68
N GLU A 358 -0.87 -3.78 -38.12
CA GLU A 358 0.23 -4.66 -37.68
C GLU A 358 -0.24 -5.64 -36.59
N ALA A 359 -1.03 -5.17 -35.63
CA ALA A 359 -1.58 -6.02 -34.57
C ALA A 359 -2.52 -7.10 -35.14
N ARG A 360 -3.39 -6.77 -36.12
CA ARG A 360 -4.24 -7.77 -36.79
C ARG A 360 -3.42 -8.81 -37.53
N ALA A 361 -2.39 -8.39 -38.27
CA ALA A 361 -1.50 -9.32 -38.96
C ALA A 361 -0.77 -10.24 -37.98
N ALA A 362 -0.26 -9.67 -36.86
CA ALA A 362 0.39 -10.44 -35.82
C ALA A 362 -0.55 -11.41 -35.09
N LEU A 363 -1.82 -11.03 -34.81
CA LEU A 363 -2.85 -11.92 -34.29
C LEU A 363 -3.10 -13.13 -35.19
N ALA A 364 -3.26 -12.88 -36.50
CA ALA A 364 -3.44 -13.95 -37.49
C ALA A 364 -2.22 -14.89 -37.54
N ALA A 365 -0.99 -14.34 -37.50
CA ALA A 365 0.25 -15.12 -37.45
C ALA A 365 0.37 -15.92 -36.13
N ALA A 366 -0.08 -15.36 -34.98
CA ALA A 366 -0.16 -16.05 -33.71
C ALA A 366 -1.28 -17.11 -33.65
N GLY A 367 -2.04 -17.27 -34.74
CA GLY A 367 -3.06 -18.30 -34.87
C GLY A 367 -4.43 -17.93 -34.33
N TYR A 368 -4.74 -16.66 -34.11
CA TYR A 368 -6.09 -16.21 -33.79
C TYR A 368 -7.01 -16.37 -35.04
N ARG A 369 -8.21 -16.93 -34.85
CA ARG A 369 -9.18 -17.23 -35.94
C ARG A 369 -10.54 -16.60 -35.66
N GLY A 370 -10.65 -15.63 -34.72
CA GLY A 370 -11.90 -14.97 -34.40
C GLY A 370 -12.64 -15.62 -33.23
N GLU A 371 -11.95 -16.39 -32.42
CA GLU A 371 -12.46 -16.96 -31.16
C GLU A 371 -13.00 -15.84 -30.26
N LYS A 372 -14.12 -16.12 -29.59
CA LYS A 372 -14.70 -15.16 -28.66
C LYS A 372 -13.79 -14.98 -27.45
N ILE A 373 -13.43 -13.75 -27.12
CA ILE A 373 -12.60 -13.37 -25.98
C ILE A 373 -13.47 -12.69 -24.92
N VAL A 374 -13.50 -13.26 -23.73
CA VAL A 374 -14.24 -12.71 -22.58
C VAL A 374 -13.32 -11.82 -21.75
N GLN A 375 -13.60 -10.52 -21.77
CA GLN A 375 -13.02 -9.54 -20.84
C GLN A 375 -14.03 -9.22 -19.75
N ILE A 376 -13.63 -9.35 -18.48
CA ILE A 376 -14.45 -8.93 -17.34
C ILE A 376 -13.95 -7.61 -16.76
N SER A 377 -14.89 -6.79 -16.28
CA SER A 377 -14.62 -5.45 -15.74
C SER A 377 -15.56 -5.13 -14.58
N PRO A 378 -15.11 -4.42 -13.52
CA PRO A 378 -16.02 -3.94 -12.51
C PRO A 378 -16.77 -2.70 -12.98
N GLY A 379 -18.07 -2.62 -12.67
CA GLY A 379 -18.90 -1.44 -12.97
C GLY A 379 -18.82 -0.35 -11.90
N ASP A 380 -18.48 -0.74 -10.68
CA ASP A 380 -18.50 0.05 -9.46
C ASP A 380 -17.09 0.42 -8.94
N TYR A 381 -16.03 0.17 -9.72
CA TYR A 381 -14.67 0.61 -9.40
C TYR A 381 -14.11 1.49 -10.53
N PRO A 382 -14.24 2.83 -10.42
CA PRO A 382 -14.05 3.76 -11.54
C PRO A 382 -12.72 3.63 -12.26
N ASN A 383 -11.59 3.57 -11.55
CA ASN A 383 -10.27 3.52 -12.16
C ASN A 383 -10.04 2.23 -12.97
N VAL A 384 -10.47 1.08 -12.43
CA VAL A 384 -10.36 -0.21 -13.13
C VAL A 384 -11.33 -0.26 -14.31
N LYS A 385 -12.53 0.30 -14.16
CA LYS A 385 -13.53 0.42 -15.24
C LYS A 385 -12.97 1.25 -16.39
N ALA A 386 -12.46 2.45 -16.13
CA ALA A 386 -11.90 3.33 -17.18
C ALA A 386 -10.76 2.63 -17.94
N ALA A 387 -9.82 2.02 -17.24
CA ALA A 387 -8.75 1.24 -17.88
C ALA A 387 -9.28 0.04 -18.68
N SER A 388 -10.33 -0.63 -18.19
CA SER A 388 -10.97 -1.77 -18.89
C SER A 388 -11.67 -1.35 -20.18
N GLU A 389 -12.26 -0.16 -20.21
CA GLU A 389 -12.90 0.39 -21.41
C GLU A 389 -11.86 0.75 -22.48
N VAL A 390 -10.70 1.32 -22.10
CA VAL A 390 -9.57 1.55 -23.01
C VAL A 390 -9.07 0.23 -23.58
N LEU A 391 -8.93 -0.81 -22.76
CA LEU A 391 -8.53 -2.14 -23.22
C LEU A 391 -9.56 -2.72 -24.20
N ALA A 392 -10.84 -2.61 -23.88
CA ALA A 392 -11.92 -3.12 -24.74
C ALA A 392 -11.94 -2.44 -26.12
N ASP A 393 -11.73 -1.11 -26.14
CA ASP A 393 -11.59 -0.37 -27.41
C ASP A 393 -10.35 -0.84 -28.21
N LEU A 394 -9.20 -0.95 -27.56
CA LEU A 394 -7.98 -1.48 -28.18
C LEU A 394 -8.22 -2.86 -28.80
N LEU A 395 -8.78 -3.80 -28.04
CA LEU A 395 -9.02 -5.17 -28.50
C LEU A 395 -9.94 -5.21 -29.72
N LYS A 396 -11.01 -4.41 -29.72
CA LYS A 396 -11.91 -4.28 -30.88
C LYS A 396 -11.19 -3.69 -32.10
N ARG A 397 -10.41 -2.63 -31.92
CA ARG A 397 -9.65 -1.97 -33.00
C ARG A 397 -8.65 -2.90 -33.67
N ILE A 398 -8.02 -3.80 -32.93
CA ILE A 398 -7.09 -4.79 -33.48
C ILE A 398 -7.77 -6.06 -33.99
N GLY A 399 -9.11 -6.13 -33.97
CA GLY A 399 -9.89 -7.21 -34.58
C GLY A 399 -10.19 -8.40 -33.69
N ILE A 400 -10.12 -8.24 -32.37
CA ILE A 400 -10.54 -9.26 -31.40
C ILE A 400 -12.08 -9.31 -31.35
N ASN A 401 -12.65 -10.51 -31.46
CA ASN A 401 -14.07 -10.79 -31.20
C ASN A 401 -14.34 -10.76 -29.70
N LEU A 402 -14.63 -9.55 -29.18
CA LEU A 402 -14.69 -9.26 -27.75
C LEU A 402 -16.10 -9.40 -27.19
N ASP A 403 -16.23 -10.19 -26.14
CA ASP A 403 -17.36 -10.21 -25.20
C ASP A 403 -16.95 -9.46 -23.92
N TYR A 404 -17.45 -8.21 -23.76
CA TYR A 404 -17.13 -7.35 -22.63
C TYR A 404 -18.23 -7.45 -21.58
N ILE A 405 -17.91 -8.03 -20.42
CA ILE A 405 -18.85 -8.31 -19.33
C ILE A 405 -18.55 -7.38 -18.15
N THR A 406 -19.55 -6.56 -17.78
CA THR A 406 -19.50 -5.71 -16.58
C THR A 406 -20.14 -6.42 -15.40
N LEU A 407 -19.44 -6.44 -14.26
CA LEU A 407 -19.85 -7.05 -13.00
C LEU A 407 -19.71 -6.02 -11.87
N ASP A 408 -20.28 -6.28 -10.71
CA ASP A 408 -19.85 -5.59 -9.50
C ASP A 408 -18.48 -6.12 -9.02
N TRP A 409 -17.77 -5.33 -8.24
CA TRP A 409 -16.42 -5.67 -7.79
C TRP A 409 -16.35 -6.99 -7.02
N ALA A 410 -17.34 -7.26 -6.16
CA ALA A 410 -17.36 -8.47 -5.35
C ALA A 410 -17.53 -9.72 -6.23
N THR A 411 -18.47 -9.70 -7.16
CA THR A 411 -18.69 -10.77 -8.15
C THR A 411 -17.48 -10.97 -9.05
N MET A 412 -16.86 -9.87 -9.52
CA MET A 412 -15.66 -9.97 -10.35
C MET A 412 -14.50 -10.63 -9.59
N THR A 413 -14.23 -10.22 -8.32
CA THR A 413 -13.16 -10.81 -7.52
C THR A 413 -13.35 -12.29 -7.24
N GLN A 414 -14.59 -12.75 -7.12
CA GLN A 414 -14.93 -14.18 -7.02
C GLN A 414 -14.68 -14.92 -8.34
N ARG A 415 -15.04 -14.27 -9.47
CA ARG A 415 -14.90 -14.86 -10.80
C ARG A 415 -13.44 -15.03 -11.21
N VAL A 416 -12.55 -14.09 -10.87
CA VAL A 416 -11.11 -14.18 -11.19
C VAL A 416 -10.38 -15.32 -10.47
N LEU A 417 -10.97 -15.92 -9.44
CA LEU A 417 -10.42 -17.08 -8.73
C LEU A 417 -10.81 -18.42 -9.37
N LYS A 418 -11.73 -18.40 -10.35
CA LYS A 418 -12.22 -19.62 -11.01
C LYS A 418 -11.31 -20.01 -12.16
N LYS A 419 -10.98 -21.31 -12.23
CA LYS A 419 -10.23 -21.91 -13.33
C LYS A 419 -11.12 -22.36 -14.49
N ASP A 420 -12.42 -22.14 -14.37
CA ASP A 420 -13.43 -22.54 -15.34
C ASP A 420 -13.17 -21.91 -16.72
N ALA A 421 -13.66 -22.57 -17.76
CA ALA A 421 -13.65 -22.01 -19.10
C ALA A 421 -14.52 -20.74 -19.16
N PRO A 422 -14.16 -19.76 -20.02
CA PRO A 422 -14.88 -18.49 -20.11
C PRO A 422 -16.38 -18.63 -20.39
N GLU A 423 -16.78 -19.66 -21.11
CA GLU A 423 -18.17 -19.97 -21.49
C GLU A 423 -19.03 -20.40 -20.29
N VAL A 424 -18.42 -20.91 -19.23
CA VAL A 424 -19.10 -21.40 -18.02
C VAL A 424 -18.78 -20.56 -16.78
N GLY A 425 -18.41 -19.31 -16.96
CA GLY A 425 -18.20 -18.36 -15.88
C GLY A 425 -16.75 -18.06 -15.52
N GLY A 426 -15.78 -18.53 -16.33
CA GLY A 426 -14.39 -18.09 -16.27
C GLY A 426 -14.17 -16.77 -17.06
N PHE A 427 -12.91 -16.47 -17.37
CA PHE A 427 -12.51 -15.26 -18.10
C PHE A 427 -11.25 -15.51 -18.92
N HIS A 428 -11.00 -14.64 -19.91
CA HIS A 428 -9.75 -14.62 -20.66
C HIS A 428 -8.77 -13.56 -20.14
N LEU A 429 -9.28 -12.36 -19.84
CA LEU A 429 -8.45 -11.26 -19.37
C LEU A 429 -9.27 -10.23 -18.57
N HIS A 430 -8.57 -9.45 -17.75
CA HIS A 430 -9.11 -8.29 -17.04
C HIS A 430 -8.02 -7.28 -16.70
N MET A 431 -8.43 -6.07 -16.28
CA MET A 431 -7.51 -5.05 -15.78
C MET A 431 -7.24 -5.23 -14.31
N LEU A 432 -6.00 -4.92 -13.91
CA LEU A 432 -5.57 -4.72 -12.54
C LEU A 432 -5.18 -3.25 -12.34
N ASN A 433 -5.50 -2.70 -11.18
CA ASN A 433 -4.95 -1.45 -10.66
C ASN A 433 -4.41 -1.74 -9.25
N VAL A 434 -3.11 -1.76 -9.10
CA VAL A 434 -2.45 -2.25 -7.88
C VAL A 434 -1.46 -1.23 -7.31
N PRO A 435 -1.37 -1.08 -5.98
CA PRO A 435 -0.38 -0.20 -5.36
C PRO A 435 1.04 -0.54 -5.80
N GLY A 436 1.83 0.46 -6.17
CA GLY A 436 3.23 0.28 -6.60
C GLY A 436 4.08 -0.44 -5.56
N LEU A 437 3.83 -0.22 -4.26
CA LEU A 437 4.50 -0.95 -3.18
C LEU A 437 4.30 -2.47 -3.25
N SER A 438 3.19 -2.96 -3.81
CA SER A 438 2.94 -4.41 -3.95
C SER A 438 3.68 -5.05 -5.11
N VAL A 439 4.29 -4.24 -5.96
CA VAL A 439 5.08 -4.67 -7.12
C VAL A 439 6.48 -4.05 -7.13
N ALA A 440 6.94 -3.54 -5.98
CA ALA A 440 8.14 -2.73 -5.87
C ALA A 440 9.45 -3.48 -6.15
N SER A 441 9.49 -4.79 -5.98
CA SER A 441 10.70 -5.60 -6.17
C SER A 441 10.36 -7.08 -6.39
N PRO A 442 11.31 -7.90 -6.86
CA PRO A 442 11.14 -9.35 -6.93
C PRO A 442 10.79 -10.01 -5.59
N LEU A 443 11.18 -9.38 -4.48
CA LEU A 443 10.89 -9.86 -3.13
C LEU A 443 9.39 -9.84 -2.81
N VAL A 444 8.67 -8.80 -3.24
CA VAL A 444 7.27 -8.56 -2.85
C VAL A 444 6.27 -8.78 -3.98
N ASN A 445 6.71 -8.80 -5.26
CA ASN A 445 5.81 -8.91 -6.41
C ASN A 445 5.37 -10.36 -6.65
N SER A 446 4.26 -10.76 -6.01
CA SER A 446 3.66 -12.08 -6.22
C SER A 446 3.04 -12.25 -7.61
N ARG A 447 2.66 -11.15 -8.29
CA ARG A 447 1.88 -11.18 -9.54
C ARG A 447 2.65 -11.66 -10.76
N LEU A 448 3.97 -11.56 -10.73
CA LEU A 448 4.86 -12.08 -11.77
C LEU A 448 5.29 -13.53 -11.52
N ARG A 449 4.94 -14.07 -10.35
CA ARG A 449 5.31 -15.42 -9.95
C ARG A 449 4.43 -16.48 -10.61
N GLY A 450 5.01 -17.62 -10.83
CA GLY A 450 4.33 -18.80 -11.34
C GLY A 450 3.86 -19.72 -10.22
N VAL A 451 4.46 -20.88 -10.17
CA VAL A 451 4.11 -21.96 -9.22
C VAL A 451 4.23 -21.49 -7.77
N GLY A 452 3.21 -21.77 -6.96
CA GLY A 452 3.20 -21.51 -5.51
C GLY A 452 2.79 -20.09 -5.09
N ALA A 453 2.48 -19.19 -6.03
CA ALA A 453 2.02 -17.84 -5.70
C ALA A 453 0.51 -17.72 -5.52
N GLU A 454 -0.28 -18.71 -5.91
CA GLU A 454 -1.75 -18.74 -5.84
C GLU A 454 -2.44 -17.51 -6.47
N GLU A 455 -1.74 -16.85 -7.39
CA GLU A 455 -2.27 -15.67 -8.08
C GLU A 455 -3.21 -16.07 -9.21
N SER A 456 -4.31 -15.34 -9.35
CA SER A 456 -5.23 -15.51 -10.48
C SER A 456 -4.49 -15.30 -11.80
N GLY A 457 -4.94 -15.97 -12.86
CA GLY A 457 -4.28 -15.96 -14.17
C GLY A 457 -3.34 -17.14 -14.40
N TRP A 458 -2.84 -17.80 -13.36
CA TRP A 458 -2.12 -19.09 -13.38
C TRP A 458 -0.93 -19.14 -14.35
N TYR A 459 -0.08 -18.12 -14.32
CA TYR A 459 1.15 -18.09 -15.08
C TYR A 459 2.12 -19.20 -14.64
N ASP A 460 2.72 -19.93 -15.58
CA ASP A 460 3.78 -20.91 -15.29
C ASP A 460 5.16 -20.26 -15.51
N GLY A 461 5.65 -19.55 -14.49
CA GLY A 461 6.87 -18.76 -14.55
C GLY A 461 8.10 -19.47 -13.97
N LYS A 462 8.37 -20.72 -14.32
CA LYS A 462 9.51 -21.48 -13.74
C LYS A 462 10.87 -20.79 -13.93
N HIS A 463 11.12 -20.24 -15.10
CA HIS A 463 12.38 -19.52 -15.35
C HIS A 463 12.44 -18.21 -14.58
N TYR A 464 11.32 -17.46 -14.53
CA TYR A 464 11.22 -16.27 -13.68
C TYR A 464 11.51 -16.60 -12.21
N GLU A 465 10.95 -17.69 -11.66
CA GLU A 465 11.21 -18.10 -10.26
C GLU A 465 12.69 -18.46 -10.02
N THR A 466 13.37 -19.08 -11.02
CA THR A 466 14.80 -19.37 -10.92
C THR A 466 15.63 -18.08 -10.84
N LEU A 467 15.37 -17.11 -11.72
CA LEU A 467 16.04 -15.81 -11.69
C LEU A 467 15.72 -15.03 -10.41
N ARG A 468 14.44 -15.05 -9.99
CA ARG A 468 14.01 -14.43 -8.75
C ARG A 468 14.71 -15.03 -7.53
N ALA A 469 14.74 -16.34 -7.40
CA ALA A 469 15.41 -17.02 -6.29
C ALA A 469 16.90 -16.64 -6.23
N ALA A 470 17.58 -16.55 -7.37
CA ALA A 470 18.97 -16.10 -7.44
C ALA A 470 19.12 -14.63 -7.02
N SER A 471 18.20 -13.74 -7.47
CA SER A 471 18.23 -12.32 -7.09
C SER A 471 18.07 -12.07 -5.59
N LEU A 472 17.37 -12.95 -4.89
CA LEU A 472 17.17 -12.86 -3.44
C LEU A 472 18.37 -13.34 -2.60
N GLN A 473 19.41 -13.88 -3.24
CA GLN A 473 20.61 -14.39 -2.57
C GLN A 473 21.74 -13.36 -2.48
N THR A 474 21.53 -12.15 -3.00
CA THR A 474 22.54 -11.10 -3.02
C THR A 474 22.03 -9.75 -2.55
N THR A 475 22.91 -9.00 -1.87
CA THR A 475 22.70 -7.57 -1.54
C THR A 475 23.59 -6.66 -2.38
N ASP A 476 24.43 -7.23 -3.24
CA ASP A 476 25.30 -6.45 -4.14
C ASP A 476 24.46 -5.68 -5.17
N PRO A 477 24.56 -4.34 -5.24
CA PRO A 477 23.72 -3.54 -6.12
C PRO A 477 23.91 -3.83 -7.61
N ALA A 478 25.13 -4.21 -8.03
CA ALA A 478 25.41 -4.51 -9.44
C ALA A 478 24.80 -5.85 -9.85
N GLU A 479 24.90 -6.86 -8.99
CA GLU A 479 24.23 -8.15 -9.20
C GLU A 479 22.71 -8.00 -9.19
N ARG A 480 22.15 -7.24 -8.25
CA ARG A 480 20.70 -6.96 -8.19
C ARG A 480 20.23 -6.29 -9.48
N LEU A 481 20.94 -5.28 -9.98
CA LEU A 481 20.59 -4.63 -11.24
C LEU A 481 20.68 -5.60 -12.44
N ARG A 482 21.66 -6.50 -12.47
CA ARG A 482 21.75 -7.55 -13.49
C ARG A 482 20.51 -8.45 -13.46
N TYR A 483 20.14 -8.96 -12.29
CA TYR A 483 18.92 -9.77 -12.14
C TYR A 483 17.66 -9.01 -12.48
N ALA A 484 17.54 -7.74 -12.09
CA ALA A 484 16.41 -6.91 -12.44
C ALA A 484 16.21 -6.81 -13.98
N ARG A 485 17.32 -6.65 -14.73
CA ARG A 485 17.30 -6.66 -16.20
C ARG A 485 16.88 -8.01 -16.77
N GLU A 486 17.44 -9.10 -16.27
CA GLU A 486 17.10 -10.47 -16.70
C GLU A 486 15.63 -10.79 -16.41
N LEU A 487 15.12 -10.45 -15.22
CA LEU A 487 13.72 -10.62 -14.84
C LEU A 487 12.77 -9.81 -15.72
N GLN A 488 13.12 -8.56 -16.06
CA GLN A 488 12.30 -7.76 -16.94
C GLN A 488 12.28 -8.32 -18.37
N LEU A 489 13.43 -8.73 -18.91
CA LEU A 489 13.51 -9.35 -20.22
C LEU A 489 12.70 -10.67 -20.29
N GLU A 490 12.77 -11.48 -19.24
CA GLU A 490 11.95 -12.69 -19.11
C GLU A 490 10.44 -12.35 -19.11
N CYS A 491 10.03 -11.31 -18.35
CA CYS A 491 8.65 -10.87 -18.34
C CYS A 491 8.19 -10.29 -19.68
N LEU A 492 9.05 -9.59 -20.44
CA LEU A 492 8.74 -9.12 -21.78
C LEU A 492 8.64 -10.30 -22.77
N ALA A 493 9.45 -11.33 -22.59
CA ALA A 493 9.44 -12.52 -23.42
C ALA A 493 8.20 -13.39 -23.18
N THR A 494 7.83 -13.64 -21.93
CA THR A 494 6.77 -14.60 -21.55
C THR A 494 5.41 -13.96 -21.29
N VAL A 495 5.38 -12.66 -21.04
CA VAL A 495 4.20 -11.82 -20.80
C VAL A 495 3.28 -12.41 -19.72
N PRO A 496 3.73 -12.48 -18.46
CA PRO A 496 2.86 -12.88 -17.34
C PRO A 496 1.70 -11.91 -17.13
N LEU A 497 1.95 -10.63 -17.38
CA LEU A 497 1.06 -9.48 -17.40
C LEU A 497 1.48 -8.56 -18.53
N ALA A 498 0.62 -7.61 -18.94
CA ALA A 498 1.05 -6.52 -19.81
C ALA A 498 0.93 -5.18 -19.06
N PRO A 499 2.04 -4.43 -18.86
CA PRO A 499 2.02 -3.14 -18.20
C PRO A 499 1.32 -2.08 -19.05
N CYS A 500 0.41 -1.31 -18.42
CA CYS A 500 -0.37 -0.26 -19.04
C CYS A 500 -0.06 1.14 -18.48
N GLY A 501 0.99 1.27 -17.69
CA GLY A 501 1.42 2.54 -17.11
C GLY A 501 1.18 2.64 -15.59
N VAL A 502 1.59 3.77 -15.04
CA VAL A 502 1.44 4.11 -13.61
C VAL A 502 0.71 5.44 -13.47
N THR A 503 -0.26 5.49 -12.57
CA THR A 503 -0.91 6.73 -12.15
C THR A 503 -0.50 7.10 -10.74
N LEU A 504 -0.29 8.39 -10.48
CA LEU A 504 0.08 8.92 -9.18
C LEU A 504 -1.13 9.56 -8.51
N GLN A 505 -1.20 9.45 -7.19
CA GLN A 505 -2.27 10.07 -6.41
C GLN A 505 -1.76 11.33 -5.72
N PRO A 506 -2.33 12.51 -6.00
CA PRO A 506 -1.94 13.73 -5.31
C PRO A 506 -2.53 13.74 -3.90
N SER A 507 -1.77 14.28 -2.96
CA SER A 507 -2.19 14.62 -1.61
C SER A 507 -2.26 16.13 -1.47
N ALA A 508 -3.13 16.64 -0.60
CA ALA A 508 -3.22 18.07 -0.31
C ALA A 508 -3.30 18.33 1.20
N TRP A 509 -2.64 19.36 1.67
CA TRP A 509 -2.64 19.72 3.09
C TRP A 509 -2.53 21.23 3.31
N ARG A 510 -2.87 21.66 4.49
CA ARG A 510 -2.77 23.05 4.91
C ARG A 510 -1.31 23.53 4.84
N SER A 511 -1.08 24.74 4.34
CA SER A 511 0.26 25.31 4.17
C SER A 511 1.03 25.52 5.48
N ASP A 512 0.32 25.60 6.62
CA ASP A 512 0.88 25.65 7.98
C ASP A 512 1.36 24.30 8.50
N LEU A 513 1.12 23.18 7.80
CA LEU A 513 1.71 21.89 8.12
C LEU A 513 3.09 21.75 7.46
N THR A 514 4.05 21.33 8.27
CA THR A 514 5.43 21.05 7.87
C THR A 514 5.84 19.65 8.28
N GLY A 515 6.88 19.09 7.69
CA GLY A 515 7.40 17.77 8.04
C GLY A 515 6.56 16.61 7.53
N VAL A 516 5.68 16.82 6.56
CA VAL A 516 4.98 15.74 5.85
C VAL A 516 6.02 14.89 5.12
N LEU A 517 6.07 13.59 5.43
CA LEU A 517 7.05 12.65 4.90
C LEU A 517 6.55 11.99 3.61
N PRO A 518 7.47 11.62 2.68
CA PRO A 518 7.12 10.83 1.51
C PRO A 518 6.66 9.42 1.88
N GLY A 519 5.94 8.78 0.95
CA GLY A 519 5.34 7.46 1.12
C GLY A 519 3.93 7.51 1.69
N VAL A 520 3.49 6.42 2.27
CA VAL A 520 2.15 6.31 2.89
C VAL A 520 1.97 7.35 4.00
N ALA A 521 0.74 7.82 4.21
CA ALA A 521 0.46 8.85 5.20
C ALA A 521 1.04 8.51 6.59
N LYS A 522 1.92 9.37 7.09
CA LYS A 522 2.61 9.27 8.38
C LYS A 522 2.30 10.52 9.21
N PHE A 523 2.03 10.36 10.49
CA PHE A 523 1.60 11.46 11.37
C PHE A 523 2.66 11.86 12.41
N TRP A 524 3.77 11.13 12.46
CA TRP A 524 4.98 11.61 13.14
C TRP A 524 5.76 12.58 12.27
N ASN A 525 6.61 13.40 12.86
CA ASN A 525 7.35 14.48 12.24
C ASN A 525 6.48 15.65 11.69
N VAL A 526 5.19 15.44 11.49
CA VAL A 526 4.26 16.49 11.06
C VAL A 526 3.97 17.44 12.20
N ARG A 527 4.08 18.76 11.94
CA ARG A 527 3.84 19.82 12.91
C ARG A 527 3.27 21.06 12.25
N ARG A 528 2.65 21.94 13.04
CA ARG A 528 2.28 23.27 12.60
C ARG A 528 3.49 24.21 12.72
N GLY A 529 3.76 24.93 11.64
CA GLY A 529 4.83 25.95 11.57
C GLY A 529 4.34 27.33 11.94
#